data_d1842c74e85e7cb5beeb63a90204e29a
#
_entry.id   d1842c74e85e7cb5beeb63a90204e29a
#
_cell.length_a   1.000
_cell.length_b   1.000
_cell.length_c   1.000
_cell.angle_alpha   90.00
_cell.angle_beta   90.00
_cell.angle_gamma   90.00
#
_symmetry.space_group_name_H-M   'P 1'
#
loop_
_entity.id
_entity.type
_entity.pdbx_description
1 polymer ?
#
loop_
_entity_poly.entity_id
_entity_poly.type
_entity_poly.pdbx_seq_one_letter_code
_entity_poly.pdbx_strand_id
1 'polypeptide(L)'
;MYNLRNQKIDFEYKPQYITAEIHNGKLQRSRTEVGDLIMNIVGPPLGKLAIIPPSLPQANFNQAAVLIRPYLHKDNINVYLKAYLEEMSEINSISTKGSAGQVNISLTQSQNMKIPLPPLPEIERIIKNLKYWLSFVDNIEENKEKLQDSIRQVKSKVLDLAIHGKLVPQDPNDEPAIDLLKRINPKAEITCDTPQYGKLPKGWCETHIGDAFKVTMGQSPDGSSLNPIDGMEFHQGKILFGNKYLRKSSVLTNSPTKIADADTLLLCVRAPVGVVNITKQRICIGRGLCCLTPTKAINLDYAFYMLTTFQEKFESQSTGSTFKAISGSIIKNEQLWLPPLSEQHRIVAKIEELFAQLDKIEASL
;
A
#
# COMPACT_ATOMS: atom_id res chain seq x y z
N MET A 1 9.04 24.97 -12.54
CA MET A 1 8.93 24.58 -11.11
C MET A 1 8.20 23.25 -10.92
N TYR A 2 7.03 23.04 -11.52
CA TYR A 2 6.27 21.78 -11.37
C TYR A 2 7.02 20.56 -11.90
N ASN A 3 7.82 20.72 -12.94
CA ASN A 3 8.56 19.63 -13.58
C ASN A 3 9.90 19.30 -12.89
N LEU A 4 10.32 20.07 -11.88
CA LEU A 4 11.53 19.81 -11.11
C LEU A 4 11.15 19.11 -9.81
N ARG A 5 11.22 17.78 -9.82
CA ARG A 5 10.78 16.90 -8.73
C ARG A 5 11.82 15.82 -8.44
N ASN A 6 11.99 15.49 -7.16
CA ASN A 6 12.91 14.42 -6.74
C ASN A 6 14.31 14.56 -7.39
N GLN A 7 14.82 15.80 -7.47
CA GLN A 7 16.13 16.13 -8.08
C GLN A 7 16.28 15.66 -9.55
N LYS A 8 15.15 15.55 -10.27
CA LYS A 8 15.06 15.17 -11.69
C LYS A 8 14.05 16.04 -12.42
N ILE A 9 14.13 16.05 -13.76
CA ILE A 9 13.08 16.62 -14.60
C ILE A 9 11.99 15.57 -14.83
N ASP A 10 10.81 15.86 -14.31
CA ASP A 10 9.58 15.08 -14.52
C ASP A 10 8.65 15.87 -15.45
N PHE A 11 8.79 15.66 -16.75
CA PHE A 11 8.02 16.40 -17.73
C PHE A 11 6.63 15.79 -18.00
N GLU A 12 6.36 14.58 -17.53
CA GLU A 12 5.03 13.96 -17.61
C GLU A 12 4.06 14.57 -16.59
N TYR A 13 4.60 15.11 -15.48
CA TYR A 13 3.78 15.76 -14.47
C TYR A 13 3.43 17.21 -14.86
N LYS A 14 2.17 17.45 -15.24
CA LYS A 14 1.64 18.77 -15.65
C LYS A 14 2.52 19.46 -16.70
N PRO A 15 2.77 18.86 -17.86
CA PRO A 15 3.59 19.46 -18.89
C PRO A 15 2.97 20.79 -19.36
N GLN A 16 3.83 21.80 -19.58
CA GLN A 16 3.43 23.08 -20.16
C GLN A 16 4.15 23.27 -21.48
N TYR A 17 3.41 23.57 -22.52
CA TYR A 17 3.94 23.75 -23.86
C TYR A 17 3.87 25.22 -24.27
N ILE A 18 4.82 25.66 -25.08
CA ILE A 18 4.88 26.96 -25.72
C ILE A 18 5.03 26.76 -27.22
N THR A 19 4.68 27.78 -28.00
CA THR A 19 4.87 27.73 -29.46
C THR A 19 6.35 27.82 -29.83
N ALA A 20 6.73 27.27 -30.97
CA ALA A 20 8.08 27.35 -31.49
C ALA A 20 8.52 28.84 -31.72
N GLU A 21 7.59 29.70 -32.09
CA GLU A 21 7.84 31.15 -32.24
C GLU A 21 8.24 31.79 -30.92
N ILE A 22 7.54 31.53 -29.83
CA ILE A 22 7.86 32.00 -28.49
C ILE A 22 9.21 31.45 -28.03
N HIS A 23 9.43 30.15 -28.23
CA HIS A 23 10.68 29.46 -27.89
C HIS A 23 11.86 30.09 -28.61
N ASN A 24 11.73 30.33 -29.92
CA ASN A 24 12.81 30.85 -30.77
C ASN A 24 12.98 32.39 -30.71
N GLY A 25 11.96 33.09 -30.26
CA GLY A 25 11.93 34.53 -30.16
C GLY A 25 12.06 35.05 -28.73
N LYS A 26 10.95 35.35 -28.09
CA LYS A 26 10.88 36.01 -26.77
C LYS A 26 11.63 35.26 -25.65
N LEU A 27 11.64 33.95 -25.70
CA LEU A 27 12.22 33.09 -24.65
C LEU A 27 13.59 32.50 -25.03
N GLN A 28 14.26 33.04 -26.03
CA GLN A 28 15.59 32.56 -26.47
C GLN A 28 16.61 32.48 -25.33
N ARG A 29 16.59 33.44 -24.39
CA ARG A 29 17.52 33.48 -23.23
C ARG A 29 17.26 32.41 -22.18
N SER A 30 16.08 31.78 -22.17
CA SER A 30 15.67 30.72 -21.22
C SER A 30 15.74 29.34 -21.81
N ARG A 31 16.36 29.16 -22.97
CA ARG A 31 16.53 27.84 -23.60
C ARG A 31 17.49 26.98 -22.81
N THR A 32 17.12 25.73 -22.64
CA THR A 32 17.96 24.71 -22.03
C THR A 32 18.63 23.87 -23.11
N GLU A 33 19.78 23.31 -22.76
CA GLU A 33 20.51 22.32 -23.54
C GLU A 33 20.67 21.06 -22.68
N VAL A 34 20.82 19.91 -23.32
CA VAL A 34 21.17 18.66 -22.64
C VAL A 34 22.41 18.86 -21.77
N GLY A 35 22.38 18.37 -20.55
CA GLY A 35 23.45 18.49 -19.59
C GLY A 35 23.46 19.80 -18.79
N ASP A 36 22.60 20.79 -19.08
CA ASP A 36 22.47 21.99 -18.25
C ASP A 36 21.96 21.63 -16.85
N LEU A 37 22.44 22.31 -15.82
CA LEU A 37 21.94 22.19 -14.46
C LEU A 37 20.92 23.31 -14.20
N ILE A 38 19.72 22.94 -13.79
CA ILE A 38 18.64 23.85 -13.39
C ILE A 38 18.47 23.79 -11.89
N MET A 39 18.38 24.96 -11.24
CA MET A 39 18.11 25.12 -9.81
C MET A 39 16.91 26.01 -9.59
N ASN A 40 15.93 25.59 -8.77
CA ASN A 40 14.84 26.48 -8.39
C ASN A 40 15.28 27.50 -7.34
N ILE A 41 14.82 28.75 -7.51
CA ILE A 41 15.14 29.86 -6.62
C ILE A 41 13.91 30.51 -6.00
N VAL A 42 12.71 30.00 -6.26
CA VAL A 42 11.44 30.56 -5.79
C VAL A 42 10.60 29.46 -5.14
N GLY A 43 10.15 29.72 -3.91
CA GLY A 43 9.22 28.87 -3.15
C GLY A 43 9.88 27.69 -2.43
N PRO A 44 9.27 27.21 -1.32
CA PRO A 44 9.78 26.09 -0.53
C PRO A 44 9.52 24.72 -1.21
N PRO A 45 10.46 23.77 -1.09
CA PRO A 45 11.85 23.96 -0.72
C PRO A 45 12.64 24.61 -1.84
N LEU A 46 13.60 25.48 -1.47
CA LEU A 46 14.58 26.05 -2.39
C LEU A 46 15.65 25.03 -2.75
N GLY A 47 16.41 25.30 -3.82
CA GLY A 47 17.58 24.49 -4.15
C GLY A 47 17.26 23.12 -4.75
N LYS A 48 16.05 22.90 -5.27
CA LYS A 48 15.81 21.72 -6.11
C LYS A 48 16.66 21.82 -7.36
N LEU A 49 17.36 20.74 -7.68
CA LEU A 49 18.33 20.68 -8.76
C LEU A 49 17.97 19.57 -9.74
N ALA A 50 18.21 19.79 -11.03
CA ALA A 50 18.16 18.73 -12.02
C ALA A 50 19.06 19.03 -13.21
N ILE A 51 19.67 17.99 -13.78
CA ILE A 51 20.37 18.05 -15.05
C ILE A 51 19.35 17.79 -16.16
N ILE A 52 19.37 18.59 -17.22
CA ILE A 52 18.50 18.42 -18.38
C ILE A 52 18.88 17.11 -19.09
N PRO A 53 17.96 16.13 -19.16
CA PRO A 53 18.25 14.83 -19.76
C PRO A 53 18.22 14.88 -21.30
N PRO A 54 18.84 13.92 -21.98
CA PRO A 54 18.77 13.81 -23.44
C PRO A 54 17.34 13.63 -23.99
N SER A 55 16.44 13.11 -23.19
CA SER A 55 15.02 12.94 -23.55
C SER A 55 14.25 14.25 -23.65
N LEU A 56 14.82 15.36 -23.15
CA LEU A 56 14.24 16.71 -23.22
C LEU A 56 15.19 17.68 -23.92
N PRO A 57 15.40 17.57 -25.24
CA PRO A 57 16.44 18.33 -25.94
C PRO A 57 16.09 19.81 -26.12
N GLN A 58 14.83 20.18 -26.12
CA GLN A 58 14.36 21.56 -26.34
C GLN A 58 13.31 21.96 -25.29
N ALA A 59 13.70 22.82 -24.36
CA ALA A 59 12.82 23.33 -23.33
C ALA A 59 13.21 24.77 -22.94
N ASN A 60 12.32 25.41 -22.17
CA ASN A 60 12.58 26.72 -21.54
C ASN A 60 12.31 26.59 -20.04
N PHE A 61 13.03 27.36 -19.27
CA PHE A 61 12.74 27.57 -17.85
C PHE A 61 12.13 28.95 -17.60
N ASN A 62 11.40 29.08 -16.51
CA ASN A 62 10.78 30.35 -16.09
C ASN A 62 11.64 31.05 -15.01
N GLN A 63 11.21 32.23 -14.60
CA GLN A 63 11.91 33.07 -13.61
C GLN A 63 12.01 32.44 -12.20
N ALA A 64 11.36 31.33 -11.94
CA ALA A 64 11.46 30.60 -10.68
C ALA A 64 12.69 29.67 -10.60
N ALA A 65 13.50 29.64 -11.67
CA ALA A 65 14.70 28.82 -11.75
C ALA A 65 15.87 29.63 -12.33
N VAL A 66 17.08 29.18 -12.03
CA VAL A 66 18.31 29.64 -12.69
C VAL A 66 18.95 28.49 -13.44
N LEU A 67 19.62 28.80 -14.54
CA LEU A 67 20.39 27.87 -15.35
C LEU A 67 21.87 28.04 -15.01
N ILE A 68 22.53 26.93 -14.77
CA ILE A 68 23.97 26.85 -14.53
C ILE A 68 24.57 26.08 -15.73
N ARG A 69 25.36 26.77 -16.53
CA ARG A 69 26.02 26.23 -17.73
C ARG A 69 27.50 26.58 -17.70
N PRO A 70 28.38 25.64 -17.34
CA PRO A 70 29.82 25.84 -17.42
C PRO A 70 30.28 26.08 -18.86
N TYR A 71 31.30 26.93 -19.04
CA TYR A 71 31.88 27.19 -20.37
C TYR A 71 32.63 25.99 -20.95
N LEU A 72 33.23 25.15 -20.10
CA LEU A 72 34.00 23.98 -20.47
C LEU A 72 33.60 22.80 -19.58
N HIS A 73 33.78 21.58 -20.10
CA HIS A 73 33.56 20.31 -19.35
C HIS A 73 32.17 20.19 -18.67
N LYS A 74 31.12 20.69 -19.34
CA LYS A 74 29.78 20.86 -18.83
C LYS A 74 29.28 19.58 -18.14
N ASP A 75 29.47 18.41 -18.76
CA ASP A 75 28.92 17.12 -18.26
C ASP A 75 29.57 16.72 -16.91
N ASN A 76 30.89 16.94 -16.78
CA ASN A 76 31.59 16.64 -15.52
C ASN A 76 31.28 17.68 -14.46
N ILE A 77 31.40 18.97 -14.80
CA ILE A 77 31.21 20.06 -13.84
C ILE A 77 29.76 20.06 -13.30
N ASN A 78 28.76 19.89 -14.14
CA ASN A 78 27.37 19.92 -13.69
C ASN A 78 26.98 18.71 -12.83
N VAL A 79 27.52 17.54 -13.07
CA VAL A 79 27.33 16.39 -12.19
C VAL A 79 27.96 16.62 -10.82
N TYR A 80 29.20 17.17 -10.80
CA TYR A 80 29.86 17.55 -9.55
C TYR A 80 29.09 18.63 -8.80
N LEU A 81 28.71 19.70 -9.50
CA LEU A 81 27.96 20.82 -8.91
C LEU A 81 26.59 20.40 -8.38
N LYS A 82 25.89 19.54 -9.11
CA LYS A 82 24.62 19.00 -8.64
C LYS A 82 24.81 18.31 -7.30
N ALA A 83 25.75 17.37 -7.20
CA ALA A 83 26.01 16.63 -5.97
C ALA A 83 26.44 17.55 -4.82
N TYR A 84 27.33 18.52 -5.10
CA TYR A 84 27.76 19.49 -4.10
C TYR A 84 26.62 20.36 -3.59
N LEU A 85 25.78 20.90 -4.48
CA LEU A 85 24.69 21.81 -4.13
C LEU A 85 23.51 21.09 -3.45
N GLU A 86 23.31 19.80 -3.72
CA GLU A 86 22.29 18.98 -3.03
C GLU A 86 22.59 18.82 -1.54
N GLU A 87 23.88 18.68 -1.19
CA GLU A 87 24.34 18.51 0.19
C GLU A 87 24.63 19.84 0.89
N MET A 88 24.67 20.96 0.14
CA MET A 88 24.93 22.28 0.73
C MET A 88 23.78 22.76 1.62
N SER A 89 23.96 22.62 2.92
CA SER A 89 23.08 23.26 3.93
C SER A 89 23.02 24.79 3.79
N GLU A 90 24.03 25.42 3.13
CA GLU A 90 24.09 26.85 2.90
C GLU A 90 22.97 27.40 2.02
N ILE A 91 22.39 26.61 1.10
CA ILE A 91 21.18 27.00 0.35
C ILE A 91 20.02 27.29 1.31
N ASN A 92 19.90 26.51 2.36
CA ASN A 92 18.89 26.68 3.40
C ASN A 92 19.24 27.82 4.39
N SER A 93 20.51 28.18 4.49
CA SER A 93 21.02 29.27 5.36
C SER A 93 21.11 30.63 4.65
N ILE A 94 20.93 30.68 3.33
CA ILE A 94 20.89 31.92 2.59
C ILE A 94 19.74 32.77 3.12
N SER A 95 20.10 33.99 3.61
CA SER A 95 19.13 34.97 4.08
C SER A 95 18.09 35.27 2.99
N THR A 96 16.93 34.66 3.12
CA THR A 96 15.86 34.76 2.13
C THR A 96 15.09 36.04 2.34
N LYS A 97 14.92 36.85 1.27
CA LYS A 97 14.05 38.01 1.27
C LYS A 97 12.66 37.60 0.83
N GLY A 98 11.66 37.80 1.69
CA GLY A 98 10.25 37.56 1.35
C GLY A 98 9.33 37.70 2.55
N SER A 99 8.07 38.11 2.32
CA SER A 99 6.99 38.09 3.33
C SER A 99 6.65 36.64 3.68
N ALA A 100 6.05 36.44 4.84
CA ALA A 100 5.69 35.13 5.37
C ALA A 100 5.06 34.21 4.30
N GLY A 101 5.79 33.16 3.89
CA GLY A 101 5.32 32.14 2.93
C GLY A 101 5.99 32.12 1.54
N GLN A 102 6.76 33.15 1.14
CA GLN A 102 7.54 33.13 -0.09
C GLN A 102 9.03 33.31 0.20
N VAL A 103 9.75 32.21 0.19
CA VAL A 103 11.20 32.18 0.33
C VAL A 103 11.83 32.25 -1.07
N ASN A 104 12.68 33.22 -1.36
CA ASN A 104 13.32 33.40 -2.67
C ASN A 104 14.82 33.64 -2.52
N ILE A 105 15.59 33.02 -3.40
CA ILE A 105 17.01 33.36 -3.62
C ILE A 105 17.06 34.30 -4.82
N SER A 106 17.73 35.46 -4.69
CA SER A 106 17.91 36.36 -5.83
C SER A 106 18.95 35.81 -6.83
N LEU A 107 18.87 36.26 -8.08
CA LEU A 107 19.87 35.92 -9.09
C LEU A 107 21.29 36.28 -8.62
N THR A 108 21.45 37.47 -8.02
CA THR A 108 22.75 37.93 -7.48
C THR A 108 23.27 37.01 -6.36
N GLN A 109 22.38 36.52 -5.47
CA GLN A 109 22.78 35.55 -4.45
C GLN A 109 23.21 34.22 -5.08
N SER A 110 22.49 33.76 -6.11
CA SER A 110 22.86 32.53 -6.84
C SER A 110 24.20 32.66 -7.54
N GLN A 111 24.49 33.84 -8.14
CA GLN A 111 25.77 34.15 -8.83
C GLN A 111 26.95 34.27 -7.86
N ASN A 112 26.70 34.68 -6.63
CA ASN A 112 27.73 34.88 -5.60
C ASN A 112 27.93 33.63 -4.70
N MET A 113 27.27 32.53 -4.98
CA MET A 113 27.51 31.26 -4.27
C MET A 113 28.95 30.82 -4.47
N LYS A 114 29.64 30.58 -3.36
CA LYS A 114 31.01 30.03 -3.40
C LYS A 114 30.94 28.52 -3.55
N ILE A 115 31.65 28.01 -4.53
CA ILE A 115 31.76 26.57 -4.79
C ILE A 115 33.25 26.19 -4.77
N PRO A 116 33.63 25.07 -4.13
CA PRO A 116 34.96 24.52 -4.32
C PRO A 116 35.04 23.96 -5.74
N LEU A 117 36.09 24.33 -6.47
CA LEU A 117 36.32 23.82 -7.82
C LEU A 117 37.66 23.07 -7.86
N PRO A 118 37.66 21.73 -7.67
CA PRO A 118 38.86 20.93 -7.80
C PRO A 118 39.41 20.93 -9.23
N PRO A 119 40.68 20.53 -9.44
CA PRO A 119 41.20 20.25 -10.78
C PRO A 119 40.37 19.22 -11.53
N LEU A 120 40.22 19.36 -12.85
CA LEU A 120 39.35 18.47 -13.66
C LEU A 120 39.61 16.97 -13.44
N PRO A 121 40.87 16.48 -13.38
CA PRO A 121 41.10 15.05 -13.10
C PRO A 121 40.60 14.59 -11.72
N GLU A 122 40.53 15.52 -10.76
CA GLU A 122 39.97 15.24 -9.43
C GLU A 122 38.45 15.19 -9.47
N ILE A 123 37.81 16.13 -10.18
CA ILE A 123 36.35 16.11 -10.43
C ILE A 123 35.95 14.76 -11.06
N GLU A 124 36.69 14.29 -12.06
CA GLU A 124 36.41 13.00 -12.71
C GLU A 124 36.51 11.82 -11.74
N ARG A 125 37.52 11.80 -10.85
CA ARG A 125 37.64 10.79 -9.79
C ARG A 125 36.47 10.87 -8.78
N ILE A 126 36.10 12.07 -8.36
CA ILE A 126 34.97 12.30 -7.45
C ILE A 126 33.68 11.76 -8.09
N ILE A 127 33.39 12.14 -9.33
CA ILE A 127 32.19 11.69 -10.05
C ILE A 127 32.17 10.16 -10.21
N LYS A 128 33.30 9.55 -10.56
CA LYS A 128 33.40 8.10 -10.69
C LYS A 128 33.09 7.39 -9.38
N ASN A 129 33.67 7.86 -8.28
CA ASN A 129 33.41 7.31 -6.95
C ASN A 129 31.97 7.55 -6.51
N LEU A 130 31.43 8.76 -6.72
CA LEU A 130 30.06 9.10 -6.42
C LEU A 130 29.07 8.16 -7.15
N LYS A 131 29.23 7.99 -8.47
CA LYS A 131 28.41 7.08 -9.27
C LYS A 131 28.51 5.63 -8.78
N TYR A 132 29.71 5.20 -8.39
CA TYR A 132 29.92 3.85 -7.84
C TYR A 132 29.12 3.66 -6.54
N TRP A 133 29.25 4.58 -5.58
CA TRP A 133 28.55 4.47 -4.30
C TRP A 133 27.04 4.64 -4.42
N LEU A 134 26.57 5.59 -5.26
CA LEU A 134 25.14 5.75 -5.51
C LEU A 134 24.53 4.50 -6.17
N SER A 135 25.21 3.90 -7.15
CA SER A 135 24.73 2.64 -7.72
C SER A 135 24.64 1.50 -6.71
N PHE A 136 25.48 1.53 -5.67
CA PHE A 136 25.43 0.55 -4.59
C PHE A 136 24.21 0.77 -3.70
N VAL A 137 23.89 2.03 -3.39
CA VAL A 137 22.68 2.39 -2.65
C VAL A 137 21.42 2.00 -3.44
N ASP A 138 21.36 2.35 -4.72
CA ASP A 138 20.25 2.00 -5.61
C ASP A 138 20.02 0.47 -5.65
N ASN A 139 21.09 -0.32 -5.72
CA ASN A 139 21.03 -1.78 -5.69
C ASN A 139 20.50 -2.32 -4.34
N ILE A 140 20.89 -1.70 -3.23
CA ILE A 140 20.39 -2.09 -1.89
C ILE A 140 18.89 -1.81 -1.80
N GLU A 141 18.43 -0.63 -2.23
CA GLU A 141 17.02 -0.26 -2.23
C GLU A 141 16.19 -1.21 -3.12
N GLU A 142 16.65 -1.49 -4.35
CA GLU A 142 15.98 -2.43 -5.26
C GLU A 142 15.89 -3.85 -4.66
N ASN A 143 16.97 -4.33 -4.06
CA ASN A 143 17.00 -5.65 -3.43
C ASN A 143 16.08 -5.72 -2.21
N LYS A 144 15.99 -4.63 -1.43
CA LYS A 144 15.05 -4.51 -0.30
C LYS A 144 13.60 -4.62 -0.79
N GLU A 145 13.21 -3.89 -1.83
CA GLU A 145 11.87 -3.97 -2.42
C GLU A 145 11.57 -5.39 -2.94
N LYS A 146 12.51 -6.00 -3.67
CA LYS A 146 12.35 -7.38 -4.16
C LYS A 146 12.15 -8.39 -3.03
N LEU A 147 12.87 -8.22 -1.92
CA LEU A 147 12.74 -9.11 -0.77
C LEU A 147 11.39 -8.92 -0.06
N GLN A 148 10.91 -7.68 0.08
CA GLN A 148 9.57 -7.41 0.60
C GLN A 148 8.47 -8.05 -0.26
N ASP A 149 8.60 -7.97 -1.59
CA ASP A 149 7.68 -8.63 -2.52
C ASP A 149 7.73 -10.16 -2.38
N SER A 150 8.92 -10.72 -2.24
CA SER A 150 9.11 -12.16 -2.02
C SER A 150 8.46 -12.63 -0.72
N ILE A 151 8.60 -11.86 0.37
CA ILE A 151 7.94 -12.15 1.65
C ILE A 151 6.42 -12.17 1.48
N ARG A 152 5.84 -11.18 0.78
CA ARG A 152 4.40 -11.14 0.49
C ARG A 152 3.93 -12.37 -0.30
N GLN A 153 4.70 -12.76 -1.32
CA GLN A 153 4.41 -13.97 -2.12
C GLN A 153 4.48 -15.24 -1.29
N VAL A 154 5.48 -15.38 -0.41
CA VAL A 154 5.60 -16.54 0.49
C VAL A 154 4.43 -16.57 1.47
N LYS A 155 4.05 -15.46 2.10
CA LYS A 155 2.86 -15.39 2.98
C LYS A 155 1.61 -15.83 2.24
N SER A 156 1.39 -15.35 1.02
CA SER A 156 0.27 -15.77 0.17
C SER A 156 0.31 -17.27 -0.14
N LYS A 157 1.49 -17.81 -0.46
CA LYS A 157 1.65 -19.24 -0.75
C LYS A 157 1.41 -20.12 0.46
N VAL A 158 1.81 -19.69 1.65
CA VAL A 158 1.50 -20.39 2.92
C VAL A 158 -0.02 -20.48 3.12
N LEU A 159 -0.75 -19.39 2.89
CA LEU A 159 -2.22 -19.40 2.98
C LEU A 159 -2.85 -20.31 1.92
N ASP A 160 -2.36 -20.28 0.68
CA ASP A 160 -2.81 -21.16 -0.40
C ASP A 160 -2.63 -22.65 -0.01
N LEU A 161 -1.47 -23.02 0.53
CA LEU A 161 -1.21 -24.38 1.01
C LEU A 161 -2.14 -24.76 2.16
N ALA A 162 -2.44 -23.81 3.05
CA ALA A 162 -3.31 -24.00 4.20
C ALA A 162 -4.75 -24.37 3.78
N ILE A 163 -5.34 -23.58 2.87
CA ILE A 163 -6.74 -23.80 2.43
C ILE A 163 -6.91 -25.03 1.52
N HIS A 164 -5.80 -25.57 0.99
CA HIS A 164 -5.80 -26.79 0.17
C HIS A 164 -5.34 -28.04 0.93
N GLY A 165 -5.19 -27.96 2.27
CA GLY A 165 -4.80 -29.08 3.13
C GLY A 165 -3.38 -29.61 2.87
N LYS A 166 -2.48 -28.74 2.42
CA LYS A 166 -1.07 -29.07 2.08
C LYS A 166 -0.05 -28.48 3.06
N LEU A 167 -0.50 -27.71 4.06
CA LEU A 167 0.39 -27.03 4.99
C LEU A 167 0.80 -27.92 6.19
N VAL A 168 -0.10 -28.77 6.64
CA VAL A 168 0.11 -29.69 7.75
C VAL A 168 -0.36 -31.10 7.35
N PRO A 169 0.19 -32.17 7.96
CA PRO A 169 -0.31 -33.52 7.73
C PRO A 169 -1.72 -33.70 8.31
N GLN A 170 -2.58 -34.46 7.61
CA GLN A 170 -3.87 -34.91 8.12
C GLN A 170 -3.67 -36.02 9.18
N ASP A 171 -4.45 -35.95 10.27
CA ASP A 171 -4.48 -36.99 11.29
C ASP A 171 -5.76 -37.86 11.09
N PRO A 172 -5.61 -39.17 10.88
CA PRO A 172 -6.78 -40.06 10.72
C PRO A 172 -7.67 -40.17 11.96
N ASN A 173 -7.20 -39.71 13.13
CA ASN A 173 -7.95 -39.73 14.39
C ASN A 173 -8.78 -38.44 14.60
N ASP A 174 -8.58 -37.40 13.76
CA ASP A 174 -9.39 -36.19 13.84
C ASP A 174 -10.86 -36.49 13.51
N GLU A 175 -11.80 -35.90 14.26
CA GLU A 175 -13.22 -35.94 13.93
C GLU A 175 -13.45 -35.33 12.54
N PRO A 176 -14.04 -36.04 11.57
CA PRO A 176 -14.28 -35.46 10.25
C PRO A 176 -15.13 -34.19 10.32
N ALA A 177 -14.80 -33.19 9.52
CA ALA A 177 -15.50 -31.90 9.51
C ALA A 177 -17.01 -32.04 9.21
N ILE A 178 -17.38 -33.03 8.39
CA ILE A 178 -18.79 -33.32 8.06
C ILE A 178 -19.60 -33.72 9.29
N ASP A 179 -19.03 -34.53 10.18
CA ASP A 179 -19.73 -35.04 11.36
C ASP A 179 -19.99 -33.91 12.35
N LEU A 180 -19.00 -33.08 12.58
CA LEU A 180 -19.11 -31.92 13.43
C LEU A 180 -20.09 -30.88 12.85
N LEU A 181 -20.01 -30.58 11.55
CA LEU A 181 -20.89 -29.59 10.91
C LEU A 181 -22.36 -30.06 10.89
N LYS A 182 -22.63 -31.31 10.56
CA LYS A 182 -23.99 -31.88 10.62
C LYS A 182 -24.60 -31.87 12.02
N ARG A 183 -23.78 -32.07 13.05
CA ARG A 183 -24.23 -32.01 14.44
C ARG A 183 -24.64 -30.60 14.86
N ILE A 184 -23.96 -29.56 14.31
CA ILE A 184 -24.24 -28.17 14.61
C ILE A 184 -25.34 -27.61 13.71
N ASN A 185 -25.31 -27.92 12.42
CA ASN A 185 -26.26 -27.49 11.40
C ASN A 185 -26.73 -28.70 10.57
N PRO A 186 -27.81 -29.43 11.03
CA PRO A 186 -28.31 -30.61 10.31
C PRO A 186 -28.80 -30.33 8.89
N LYS A 187 -29.05 -29.05 8.54
CA LYS A 187 -29.52 -28.62 7.21
C LYS A 187 -28.41 -28.14 6.31
N ALA A 188 -27.16 -28.20 6.75
CA ALA A 188 -26.04 -27.74 5.96
C ALA A 188 -25.91 -28.51 4.64
N GLU A 189 -25.72 -27.82 3.56
CA GLU A 189 -25.36 -28.40 2.27
C GLU A 189 -23.88 -28.78 2.29
N ILE A 190 -23.60 -30.08 2.28
CA ILE A 190 -22.25 -30.61 2.44
C ILE A 190 -21.92 -31.58 1.33
N THR A 191 -20.79 -31.41 0.68
CA THR A 191 -20.26 -32.31 -0.33
C THR A 191 -18.86 -32.79 0.10
N CYS A 192 -18.60 -34.09 -0.03
CA CYS A 192 -17.29 -34.66 0.32
C CYS A 192 -16.43 -34.99 -0.90
N ASP A 193 -17.02 -34.99 -2.11
CA ASP A 193 -16.36 -35.27 -3.37
C ASP A 193 -16.73 -34.21 -4.42
N THR A 194 -15.80 -33.33 -4.76
CA THR A 194 -15.98 -32.40 -5.86
C THR A 194 -15.18 -32.81 -7.09
N PRO A 195 -15.87 -33.10 -8.21
CA PRO A 195 -15.18 -33.48 -9.46
C PRO A 195 -14.32 -32.38 -10.05
N GLN A 196 -14.55 -31.11 -9.70
CA GLN A 196 -13.96 -29.94 -10.35
C GLN A 196 -12.56 -29.55 -9.86
N TYR A 197 -12.14 -29.93 -8.63
CA TYR A 197 -10.89 -29.46 -8.02
C TYR A 197 -9.98 -30.55 -7.45
N GLY A 198 -10.21 -31.81 -7.82
CA GLY A 198 -9.48 -32.94 -7.25
C GLY A 198 -10.13 -33.45 -5.96
N LYS A 199 -9.61 -34.57 -5.41
CA LYS A 199 -10.11 -35.12 -4.13
C LYS A 199 -9.75 -34.18 -2.99
N LEU A 200 -10.74 -33.84 -2.17
CA LEU A 200 -10.51 -33.17 -0.89
C LEU A 200 -9.59 -34.02 0.02
N PRO A 201 -8.79 -33.40 0.88
CA PRO A 201 -8.04 -34.11 1.89
C PRO A 201 -8.98 -34.96 2.77
N LYS A 202 -8.48 -36.06 3.31
CA LYS A 202 -9.29 -36.95 4.17
C LYS A 202 -9.78 -36.17 5.40
N GLY A 203 -11.06 -36.32 5.71
CA GLY A 203 -11.71 -35.66 6.84
C GLY A 203 -12.21 -34.24 6.54
N TRP A 204 -11.88 -33.66 5.38
CA TRP A 204 -12.40 -32.37 4.94
C TRP A 204 -13.79 -32.52 4.29
N CYS A 205 -14.53 -31.41 4.28
CA CYS A 205 -15.77 -31.31 3.50
C CYS A 205 -15.88 -29.96 2.81
N GLU A 206 -16.67 -29.91 1.73
CA GLU A 206 -17.08 -28.66 1.09
C GLU A 206 -18.45 -28.25 1.60
N THR A 207 -18.61 -26.97 1.91
CA THR A 207 -19.87 -26.38 2.38
C THR A 207 -19.94 -24.93 1.98
N HIS A 208 -21.00 -24.21 2.36
CA HIS A 208 -21.14 -22.78 2.10
C HIS A 208 -20.84 -21.93 3.34
N ILE A 209 -20.43 -20.68 3.11
CA ILE A 209 -20.22 -19.72 4.22
C ILE A 209 -21.50 -19.61 5.08
N GLY A 210 -22.68 -19.61 4.46
CA GLY A 210 -23.96 -19.53 5.17
C GLY A 210 -24.27 -20.70 6.11
N ASP A 211 -23.64 -21.88 5.87
CA ASP A 211 -23.79 -23.06 6.72
C ASP A 211 -22.81 -23.11 7.89
N ALA A 212 -21.64 -22.51 7.69
CA ALA A 212 -20.56 -22.50 8.66
C ALA A 212 -20.51 -21.21 9.51
N PHE A 213 -21.17 -20.14 9.05
CA PHE A 213 -21.24 -18.84 9.72
C PHE A 213 -22.66 -18.29 9.78
N LYS A 214 -22.98 -17.58 10.88
CA LYS A 214 -24.12 -16.67 10.89
C LYS A 214 -23.71 -15.36 10.19
N VAL A 215 -24.32 -15.07 9.05
CA VAL A 215 -24.04 -13.89 8.22
C VAL A 215 -24.99 -12.76 8.59
N THR A 216 -24.47 -11.60 9.03
CA THR A 216 -25.24 -10.43 9.39
C THR A 216 -24.75 -9.22 8.62
N MET A 217 -25.54 -8.71 7.67
CA MET A 217 -25.24 -7.50 6.93
C MET A 217 -25.42 -6.27 7.82
N GLY A 218 -24.46 -5.37 7.78
CA GLY A 218 -24.51 -4.13 8.56
C GLY A 218 -25.53 -3.12 8.03
N GLN A 219 -25.98 -2.28 8.94
CA GLN A 219 -26.91 -1.17 8.66
C GLN A 219 -26.46 0.04 9.46
N SER A 220 -26.24 1.18 8.77
CA SER A 220 -25.84 2.40 9.47
C SER A 220 -26.98 2.93 10.34
N PRO A 221 -26.69 3.35 11.58
CA PRO A 221 -27.65 4.07 12.41
C PRO A 221 -27.97 5.43 11.81
N ASP A 222 -28.97 6.11 12.36
CA ASP A 222 -29.28 7.49 11.97
C ASP A 222 -28.10 8.41 12.32
N GLY A 223 -27.81 9.37 11.42
CA GLY A 223 -26.70 10.30 11.61
C GLY A 223 -26.81 11.15 12.87
N SER A 224 -28.04 11.45 13.31
CA SER A 224 -28.32 12.22 14.54
C SER A 224 -27.95 11.44 15.81
N SER A 225 -27.85 10.12 15.76
CA SER A 225 -27.44 9.26 16.88
C SER A 225 -25.93 9.09 16.99
N LEU A 226 -25.16 9.62 16.03
CA LEU A 226 -23.70 9.52 16.03
C LEU A 226 -23.08 10.64 16.87
N ASN A 227 -22.20 10.28 17.78
CA ASN A 227 -21.50 11.22 18.65
C ASN A 227 -20.13 10.67 19.07
N PRO A 228 -19.19 11.50 19.59
CA PRO A 228 -17.88 11.05 20.02
C PRO A 228 -17.78 10.75 21.54
N ILE A 229 -18.88 10.86 22.30
CA ILE A 229 -18.83 10.94 23.77
C ILE A 229 -19.29 9.65 24.42
N ASP A 230 -20.43 9.10 23.96
CA ASP A 230 -21.10 7.98 24.64
C ASP A 230 -21.80 7.03 23.67
N GLY A 231 -21.89 5.76 24.04
CA GLY A 231 -22.57 4.74 23.28
C GLY A 231 -21.67 3.60 22.81
N MET A 232 -22.18 2.82 21.85
CA MET A 232 -21.47 1.70 21.23
C MET A 232 -20.60 2.20 20.08
N GLU A 233 -19.37 1.67 19.94
CA GLU A 233 -18.51 1.98 18.80
C GLU A 233 -19.22 1.66 17.48
N PHE A 234 -19.18 2.61 16.54
CA PHE A 234 -19.74 2.45 15.20
C PHE A 234 -18.63 2.35 14.15
N HIS A 235 -18.72 1.32 13.31
CA HIS A 235 -17.77 1.05 12.24
C HIS A 235 -18.51 0.89 10.91
N GLN A 236 -18.16 1.70 9.92
CA GLN A 236 -18.86 1.70 8.62
C GLN A 236 -18.08 0.98 7.52
N GLY A 237 -16.76 0.86 7.65
CA GLY A 237 -15.90 0.27 6.63
C GLY A 237 -14.48 -0.01 7.17
N LYS A 238 -13.52 -0.24 6.27
CA LYS A 238 -12.18 -0.74 6.61
C LYS A 238 -11.21 0.27 7.24
N ILE A 239 -11.55 1.54 7.37
CA ILE A 239 -10.60 2.60 7.80
C ILE A 239 -9.88 2.24 9.10
N LEU A 240 -10.58 1.56 10.00
CA LEU A 240 -10.05 1.13 11.29
C LEU A 240 -9.60 -0.33 11.33
N PHE A 241 -9.55 -1.02 10.19
CA PHE A 241 -8.98 -2.37 10.13
C PHE A 241 -7.47 -2.31 10.42
N GLY A 242 -7.02 -3.15 11.35
CA GLY A 242 -5.61 -3.42 11.58
C GLY A 242 -5.14 -4.63 10.78
N ASN A 243 -3.98 -5.17 11.10
CA ASN A 243 -3.45 -6.37 10.42
C ASN A 243 -4.36 -7.60 10.60
N LYS A 244 -4.89 -7.81 11.81
CA LYS A 244 -5.80 -8.91 12.17
C LYS A 244 -6.99 -8.41 12.97
N TYR A 245 -6.79 -7.42 13.84
CA TYR A 245 -7.79 -6.93 14.78
C TYR A 245 -8.21 -5.49 14.51
N LEU A 246 -9.48 -5.22 14.74
CA LEU A 246 -10.10 -3.91 14.59
C LEU A 246 -9.52 -2.93 15.60
N ARG A 247 -9.22 -1.71 15.14
CA ARG A 247 -8.81 -0.57 15.99
C ARG A 247 -10.06 0.15 16.51
N LYS A 248 -9.94 0.86 17.63
CA LYS A 248 -11.04 1.63 18.25
C LYS A 248 -11.56 2.72 17.30
N SER A 249 -12.88 2.92 17.33
CA SER A 249 -13.56 4.03 16.67
C SER A 249 -13.75 5.20 17.65
N SER A 250 -13.55 6.42 17.14
CA SER A 250 -13.95 7.64 17.83
C SER A 250 -15.42 8.03 17.57
N VAL A 251 -16.11 7.28 16.71
CA VAL A 251 -17.54 7.50 16.42
C VAL A 251 -18.35 6.47 17.18
N LEU A 252 -19.24 6.95 18.03
CA LEU A 252 -20.12 6.15 18.86
C LEU A 252 -21.59 6.36 18.45
N THR A 253 -22.46 5.44 18.83
CA THR A 253 -23.91 5.58 18.60
C THR A 253 -24.69 5.12 19.82
N ASN A 254 -25.70 5.91 20.19
CA ASN A 254 -26.67 5.58 21.23
C ASN A 254 -27.86 4.76 20.70
N SER A 255 -27.95 4.59 19.37
CA SER A 255 -29.02 3.82 18.72
C SER A 255 -28.43 2.79 17.76
N PRO A 256 -27.78 1.72 18.27
CA PRO A 256 -27.15 0.71 17.41
C PRO A 256 -28.20 -0.08 16.62
N THR A 257 -27.97 -0.27 15.32
CA THR A 257 -28.90 -0.97 14.41
C THR A 257 -28.54 -2.43 14.21
N LYS A 258 -27.32 -2.72 13.75
CA LYS A 258 -26.76 -4.06 13.57
C LYS A 258 -25.50 -4.22 14.38
N ILE A 259 -25.45 -5.27 15.15
CA ILE A 259 -24.40 -5.53 16.14
C ILE A 259 -23.55 -6.70 15.68
N ALA A 260 -22.25 -6.54 15.76
CA ALA A 260 -21.27 -7.62 15.73
C ALA A 260 -20.79 -7.85 17.17
N ASP A 261 -20.92 -9.08 17.65
CA ASP A 261 -20.42 -9.47 18.97
C ASP A 261 -18.89 -9.61 18.96
N ALA A 262 -18.28 -9.62 20.14
CA ALA A 262 -16.86 -9.89 20.27
C ALA A 262 -16.48 -11.24 19.64
N ASP A 263 -15.25 -11.36 19.18
CA ASP A 263 -14.70 -12.56 18.55
C ASP A 263 -15.47 -13.02 17.31
N THR A 264 -15.88 -12.04 16.49
CA THR A 264 -16.48 -12.30 15.17
C THR A 264 -15.66 -11.63 14.06
N LEU A 265 -15.80 -12.14 12.84
CA LEU A 265 -15.17 -11.61 11.65
C LEU A 265 -16.00 -10.49 11.06
N LEU A 266 -15.32 -9.46 10.59
CA LEU A 266 -15.88 -8.35 9.83
C LEU A 266 -15.37 -8.48 8.39
N LEU A 267 -16.28 -8.47 7.43
CA LEU A 267 -15.98 -8.50 6.00
C LEU A 267 -16.41 -7.17 5.37
N CYS A 268 -15.52 -6.50 4.66
CA CYS A 268 -15.86 -5.35 3.83
C CYS A 268 -16.71 -5.78 2.64
N VAL A 269 -17.93 -5.22 2.54
CA VAL A 269 -18.86 -5.51 1.44
C VAL A 269 -18.92 -4.39 0.40
N ARG A 270 -18.15 -3.33 0.59
CA ARG A 270 -17.93 -2.22 -0.35
C ARG A 270 -16.45 -2.02 -0.60
N ALA A 271 -16.12 -1.35 -1.69
CA ALA A 271 -14.74 -1.16 -2.14
C ALA A 271 -13.79 -0.63 -1.03
N PRO A 272 -12.66 -1.31 -0.80
CA PRO A 272 -12.25 -2.58 -1.37
C PRO A 272 -13.03 -3.76 -0.74
N VAL A 273 -13.69 -4.53 -1.60
CA VAL A 273 -14.52 -5.68 -1.21
C VAL A 273 -13.61 -6.82 -0.73
N GLY A 274 -14.10 -7.62 0.22
CA GLY A 274 -13.43 -8.86 0.62
C GLY A 274 -12.37 -8.72 1.71
N VAL A 275 -12.01 -7.51 2.12
CA VAL A 275 -11.06 -7.32 3.23
C VAL A 275 -11.70 -7.76 4.54
N VAL A 276 -10.98 -8.54 5.35
CA VAL A 276 -11.46 -9.10 6.62
C VAL A 276 -10.70 -8.57 7.83
N ASN A 277 -11.36 -8.56 8.98
CA ASN A 277 -10.77 -8.22 10.26
C ASN A 277 -11.55 -8.90 11.40
N ILE A 278 -11.00 -8.94 12.61
CA ILE A 278 -11.66 -9.51 13.79
C ILE A 278 -11.98 -8.37 14.77
N THR A 279 -13.23 -8.33 15.25
CA THR A 279 -13.56 -7.47 16.39
C THR A 279 -13.38 -8.20 17.72
N LYS A 280 -12.71 -7.55 18.67
CA LYS A 280 -12.58 -8.04 20.05
C LYS A 280 -13.62 -7.46 21.01
N GLN A 281 -14.48 -6.59 20.50
CA GLN A 281 -15.53 -5.92 21.26
C GLN A 281 -16.86 -6.01 20.54
N ARG A 282 -17.94 -5.81 21.29
CA ARG A 282 -19.27 -5.68 20.72
C ARG A 282 -19.43 -4.30 20.12
N ILE A 283 -19.74 -4.23 18.83
CA ILE A 283 -19.76 -3.00 18.03
C ILE A 283 -21.00 -2.90 17.14
N CYS A 284 -21.39 -1.69 16.76
CA CYS A 284 -22.37 -1.42 15.72
C CYS A 284 -21.69 -1.40 14.34
N ILE A 285 -22.25 -2.11 13.35
CA ILE A 285 -21.71 -2.21 12.01
C ILE A 285 -22.62 -1.54 10.97
N GLY A 286 -22.02 -0.69 10.15
CA GLY A 286 -22.68 0.04 9.09
C GLY A 286 -22.73 -0.69 7.76
N ARG A 287 -23.38 -0.09 6.77
CA ARG A 287 -23.66 -0.66 5.42
C ARG A 287 -22.44 -1.13 4.62
N GLY A 288 -21.25 -0.75 5.00
CA GLY A 288 -19.99 -1.18 4.33
C GLY A 288 -19.41 -2.47 4.90
N LEU A 289 -20.01 -3.02 5.96
CA LEU A 289 -19.52 -4.20 6.66
C LEU A 289 -20.58 -5.32 6.71
N CYS A 290 -20.10 -6.55 6.75
CA CYS A 290 -20.83 -7.74 7.10
C CYS A 290 -20.13 -8.42 8.27
N CYS A 291 -20.89 -8.89 9.27
CA CYS A 291 -20.37 -9.70 10.36
C CYS A 291 -20.58 -11.19 10.02
N LEU A 292 -19.52 -11.97 10.17
CA LEU A 292 -19.52 -13.42 10.04
C LEU A 292 -19.20 -14.02 11.41
N THR A 293 -20.23 -14.51 12.10
CA THR A 293 -20.06 -15.17 13.40
C THR A 293 -19.83 -16.66 13.16
N PRO A 294 -18.63 -17.19 13.48
CA PRO A 294 -18.33 -18.60 13.24
C PRO A 294 -19.21 -19.50 14.12
N THR A 295 -19.60 -20.64 13.56
CA THR A 295 -20.19 -21.71 14.37
C THR A 295 -19.09 -22.45 15.14
N LYS A 296 -19.48 -23.37 16.04
CA LYS A 296 -18.52 -24.20 16.80
C LYS A 296 -17.67 -25.13 15.92
N ALA A 297 -17.98 -25.27 14.63
CA ALA A 297 -17.20 -26.06 13.67
C ALA A 297 -15.97 -25.31 13.13
N ILE A 298 -15.87 -24.02 13.38
CA ILE A 298 -14.81 -23.19 12.80
C ILE A 298 -14.03 -22.45 13.90
N ASN A 299 -12.71 -22.61 13.84
CA ASN A 299 -11.77 -21.79 14.59
C ASN A 299 -11.74 -20.37 13.99
N LEU A 300 -11.82 -19.33 14.83
CA LEU A 300 -11.89 -17.94 14.42
C LEU A 300 -10.64 -17.48 13.63
N ASP A 301 -9.45 -17.89 14.08
CA ASP A 301 -8.20 -17.51 13.43
C ASP A 301 -8.02 -18.25 12.09
N TYR A 302 -8.43 -19.52 12.00
CA TYR A 302 -8.50 -20.24 10.74
C TYR A 302 -9.42 -19.53 9.75
N ALA A 303 -10.63 -19.15 10.21
CA ALA A 303 -11.60 -18.43 9.41
C ALA A 303 -11.03 -17.08 8.90
N PHE A 304 -10.28 -16.37 9.73
CA PHE A 304 -9.61 -15.13 9.33
C PHE A 304 -8.62 -15.37 8.18
N TYR A 305 -7.72 -16.34 8.33
CA TYR A 305 -6.74 -16.66 7.29
C TYR A 305 -7.39 -17.19 6.00
N MET A 306 -8.37 -18.07 6.12
CA MET A 306 -9.11 -18.59 4.98
C MET A 306 -9.84 -17.48 4.21
N LEU A 307 -10.60 -16.62 4.89
CA LEU A 307 -11.36 -15.56 4.23
C LEU A 307 -10.46 -14.45 3.65
N THR A 308 -9.24 -14.29 4.17
CA THR A 308 -8.25 -13.40 3.55
C THR A 308 -7.90 -13.84 2.12
N THR A 309 -7.89 -15.15 1.85
CA THR A 309 -7.62 -15.67 0.50
C THR A 309 -8.79 -15.46 -0.47
N PHE A 310 -9.97 -15.14 0.03
CA PHE A 310 -11.18 -14.95 -0.79
C PHE A 310 -11.35 -13.53 -1.32
N GLN A 311 -10.46 -12.61 -0.96
CA GLN A 311 -10.61 -11.19 -1.32
C GLN A 311 -10.77 -10.98 -2.82
N GLU A 312 -9.86 -11.51 -3.65
CA GLU A 312 -9.92 -11.38 -5.11
C GLU A 312 -11.21 -12.00 -5.68
N LYS A 313 -11.64 -13.13 -5.14
CA LYS A 313 -12.88 -13.79 -5.55
C LYS A 313 -14.10 -12.94 -5.25
N PHE A 314 -14.21 -12.36 -4.05
CA PHE A 314 -15.28 -11.44 -3.71
C PHE A 314 -15.22 -10.14 -4.52
N GLU A 315 -14.04 -9.63 -4.80
CA GLU A 315 -13.86 -8.45 -5.62
C GLU A 315 -14.32 -8.68 -7.07
N SER A 316 -14.04 -9.85 -7.63
CA SER A 316 -14.48 -10.25 -8.98
C SER A 316 -16.00 -10.44 -9.08
N GLN A 317 -16.65 -10.90 -8.01
CA GLN A 317 -18.11 -11.09 -7.93
C GLN A 317 -18.86 -9.81 -7.56
N SER A 318 -18.15 -8.73 -7.25
CA SER A 318 -18.75 -7.45 -6.89
C SER A 318 -19.39 -6.76 -8.08
N THR A 319 -20.54 -6.12 -7.85
CA THR A 319 -21.30 -5.38 -8.87
C THR A 319 -21.23 -3.88 -8.63
N GLY A 320 -21.42 -3.10 -9.70
CA GLY A 320 -21.41 -1.63 -9.67
C GLY A 320 -20.21 -1.01 -10.38
N SER A 321 -20.47 -0.04 -11.27
CA SER A 321 -19.42 0.66 -12.04
C SER A 321 -18.67 1.71 -11.22
N THR A 322 -19.38 2.46 -10.38
CA THR A 322 -18.81 3.54 -9.55
C THR A 322 -18.57 3.11 -8.11
N PHE A 323 -19.43 2.26 -7.56
CA PHE A 323 -19.33 1.74 -6.18
C PHE A 323 -19.50 0.23 -6.20
N LYS A 324 -18.39 -0.49 -6.26
CA LYS A 324 -18.38 -1.95 -6.17
C LYS A 324 -18.92 -2.40 -4.82
N ALA A 325 -19.85 -3.36 -4.84
CA ALA A 325 -20.43 -3.95 -3.64
C ALA A 325 -20.78 -5.42 -3.86
N ILE A 326 -20.80 -6.19 -2.76
CA ILE A 326 -21.20 -7.60 -2.74
C ILE A 326 -22.43 -7.80 -1.85
N SER A 327 -23.35 -8.64 -2.27
CA SER A 327 -24.59 -8.92 -1.52
C SER A 327 -24.40 -10.02 -0.49
N GLY A 328 -25.29 -10.04 0.52
CA GLY A 328 -25.29 -11.09 1.53
C GLY A 328 -25.60 -12.48 0.97
N SER A 329 -26.32 -12.57 -0.16
CA SER A 329 -26.59 -13.87 -0.84
C SER A 329 -25.31 -14.42 -1.48
N ILE A 330 -24.51 -13.57 -2.16
CA ILE A 330 -23.22 -14.00 -2.72
C ILE A 330 -22.32 -14.53 -1.60
N ILE A 331 -22.21 -13.77 -0.48
CA ILE A 331 -21.40 -14.21 0.66
C ILE A 331 -21.85 -15.54 1.22
N LYS A 332 -23.18 -15.72 1.43
CA LYS A 332 -23.72 -16.96 2.01
C LYS A 332 -23.50 -18.18 1.12
N ASN A 333 -23.63 -18.00 -0.20
CA ASN A 333 -23.53 -19.08 -1.18
C ASN A 333 -22.07 -19.34 -1.60
N GLU A 334 -21.10 -18.60 -1.07
CA GLU A 334 -19.71 -18.85 -1.38
C GLU A 334 -19.24 -20.16 -0.76
N GLN A 335 -18.61 -20.99 -1.59
CA GLN A 335 -18.10 -22.31 -1.21
C GLN A 335 -16.80 -22.19 -0.42
N LEU A 336 -16.66 -23.00 0.59
CA LEU A 336 -15.43 -23.14 1.38
C LEU A 336 -15.12 -24.62 1.65
N TRP A 337 -13.85 -24.92 1.82
CA TRP A 337 -13.37 -26.21 2.26
C TRP A 337 -13.08 -26.16 3.75
N LEU A 338 -13.70 -27.06 4.48
CA LEU A 338 -13.65 -27.09 5.93
C LEU A 338 -12.85 -28.30 6.40
N PRO A 339 -11.68 -28.11 7.04
CA PRO A 339 -10.92 -29.17 7.68
C PRO A 339 -11.53 -29.58 9.02
N PRO A 340 -11.16 -30.75 9.56
CA PRO A 340 -11.39 -31.11 10.96
C PRO A 340 -10.96 -29.99 11.91
N LEU A 341 -11.71 -29.76 12.99
CA LEU A 341 -11.45 -28.65 13.91
C LEU A 341 -10.02 -28.72 14.52
N SER A 342 -9.55 -29.93 14.85
CA SER A 342 -8.19 -30.14 15.36
C SER A 342 -7.13 -29.78 14.31
N GLU A 343 -7.40 -30.06 13.02
CA GLU A 343 -6.51 -29.68 11.92
C GLU A 343 -6.51 -28.16 11.70
N GLN A 344 -7.66 -27.47 11.85
CA GLN A 344 -7.71 -26.00 11.80
C GLN A 344 -6.76 -25.38 12.83
N HIS A 345 -6.69 -25.91 14.06
CA HIS A 345 -5.75 -25.43 15.09
C HIS A 345 -4.28 -25.66 14.68
N ARG A 346 -3.96 -26.83 14.10
CA ARG A 346 -2.59 -27.10 13.60
C ARG A 346 -2.21 -26.20 12.45
N ILE A 347 -3.16 -25.94 11.53
CA ILE A 347 -2.95 -25.00 10.40
C ILE A 347 -2.67 -23.61 10.93
N VAL A 348 -3.47 -23.09 11.86
CA VAL A 348 -3.26 -21.76 12.46
C VAL A 348 -1.89 -21.66 13.13
N ALA A 349 -1.54 -22.62 13.97
CA ALA A 349 -0.24 -22.64 14.65
C ALA A 349 0.92 -22.60 13.63
N LYS A 350 0.80 -23.35 12.51
CA LYS A 350 1.85 -23.38 11.49
C LYS A 350 1.92 -22.08 10.68
N ILE A 351 0.78 -21.46 10.36
CA ILE A 351 0.73 -20.14 9.70
C ILE A 351 1.43 -19.10 10.59
N GLU A 352 1.07 -19.03 11.87
CA GLU A 352 1.60 -18.06 12.82
C GLU A 352 3.11 -18.25 13.06
N GLU A 353 3.58 -19.49 13.14
CA GLU A 353 5.01 -19.80 13.19
C GLU A 353 5.77 -19.25 11.98
N LEU A 354 5.27 -19.55 10.76
CA LEU A 354 5.93 -19.13 9.51
C LEU A 354 5.85 -17.61 9.33
N PHE A 355 4.72 -17.00 9.63
CA PHE A 355 4.55 -15.55 9.53
C PHE A 355 5.45 -14.81 10.50
N ALA A 356 5.58 -15.28 11.74
CA ALA A 356 6.50 -14.70 12.72
C ALA A 356 7.97 -14.75 12.26
N GLN A 357 8.38 -15.80 11.54
CA GLN A 357 9.72 -15.87 10.95
C GLN A 357 9.89 -14.84 9.81
N LEU A 358 8.90 -14.75 8.91
CA LEU A 358 8.91 -13.79 7.81
C LEU A 358 8.86 -12.34 8.30
N ASP A 359 8.06 -12.05 9.33
CA ASP A 359 7.96 -10.72 9.95
C ASP A 359 9.28 -10.30 10.60
N LYS A 360 10.04 -11.23 11.20
CA LYS A 360 11.40 -10.96 11.71
C LYS A 360 12.37 -10.57 10.59
N ILE A 361 12.31 -11.26 9.45
CA ILE A 361 13.13 -10.91 8.29
C ILE A 361 12.73 -9.52 7.78
N GLU A 362 11.43 -9.25 7.63
CA GLU A 362 10.90 -7.96 7.17
C GLU A 362 11.29 -6.80 8.10
N ALA A 363 11.27 -7.02 9.40
CA ALA A 363 11.69 -6.03 10.40
C ALA A 363 13.20 -5.75 10.44
N SER A 364 14.02 -6.62 9.85
CA SER A 364 15.49 -6.44 9.74
C SER A 364 15.92 -5.69 8.47
N LEU A 365 14.98 -5.39 7.57
CA LEU A 365 15.18 -4.62 6.33
C LEU A 365 15.06 -3.11 6.57
#